data_3743c2eef2a134d9caee4871f30be032
#
_entry.id   3743c2eef2a134d9caee4871f30be032
#
_cell.length_a   1.000
_cell.length_b   1.000
_cell.length_c   1.000
_cell.angle_alpha   90.00
_cell.angle_beta   90.00
_cell.angle_gamma   90.00
#
_symmetry.space_group_name_H-M   'P 1'
#
loop_
_entity.id
_entity.type
_entity.pdbx_description
1 polymer ?
#
loop_
_entity_poly.entity_id
_entity_poly.type
_entity_poly.pdbx_seq_one_letter_code
_entity_poly.pdbx_strand_id
1 'polypeptide(L)'
;MWDDISGLVVQIILSGIEGGVASLPDSARPFIKFDELHAKVLEFAASYRFEWIKGITDTTRRQVTKAVVSWIRSGSPLSSLETVLTPLFGEERARRIAVTEVTRLFAIGNQLAWETTGFVNKMKWMTARDELVCPICKPLDGTFIGIGDINALPPAHVNCRCWIQPVVDEQAFSDLLDDILGLGATQ
;
A
#
# COMPACT_ATOMS: atom_id res chain seq x y z
N MET A 1 -23.04 8.35 -3.02
CA MET A 1 -22.85 7.52 -1.81
C MET A 1 -21.65 6.57 -1.93
N TRP A 2 -21.30 6.05 -3.10
CA TRP A 2 -20.08 5.28 -3.36
C TRP A 2 -18.87 6.18 -3.63
N ASP A 3 -19.09 7.39 -4.14
CA ASP A 3 -18.05 8.37 -4.48
C ASP A 3 -17.21 8.81 -3.26
N ASP A 4 -17.82 8.86 -2.06
CA ASP A 4 -17.11 9.22 -0.82
C ASP A 4 -16.15 8.12 -0.31
N ILE A 5 -16.48 6.84 -0.55
CA ILE A 5 -15.64 5.72 -0.11
C ILE A 5 -14.45 5.55 -1.03
N SER A 6 -14.67 5.68 -2.35
CA SER A 6 -13.60 5.59 -3.34
C SER A 6 -12.55 6.69 -3.13
N GLY A 7 -12.99 7.92 -2.89
CA GLY A 7 -12.09 9.04 -2.63
C GLY A 7 -11.16 8.83 -1.42
N LEU A 8 -11.58 8.00 -0.46
CA LEU A 8 -10.82 7.70 0.73
C LEU A 8 -9.74 6.65 0.54
N VAL A 9 -10.17 5.51 0.00
CA VAL A 9 -9.24 4.42 -0.31
C VAL A 9 -8.12 4.96 -1.20
N VAL A 10 -8.48 5.83 -2.14
CA VAL A 10 -7.54 6.58 -2.99
C VAL A 10 -6.49 7.33 -2.16
N GLN A 11 -6.86 8.04 -1.09
CA GLN A 11 -5.86 8.85 -0.35
C GLN A 11 -4.83 8.02 0.42
N ILE A 12 -5.21 6.90 1.03
CA ILE A 12 -4.22 6.00 1.68
C ILE A 12 -3.33 5.36 0.63
N ILE A 13 -3.92 4.95 -0.48
CA ILE A 13 -3.17 4.39 -1.60
C ILE A 13 -2.18 5.44 -2.15
N LEU A 14 -2.58 6.71 -2.27
CA LEU A 14 -1.70 7.79 -2.70
C LEU A 14 -0.51 7.97 -1.73
N SER A 15 -0.73 7.92 -0.42
CA SER A 15 0.38 7.92 0.55
C SER A 15 1.30 6.72 0.39
N GLY A 16 0.75 5.55 0.08
CA GLY A 16 1.52 4.36 -0.28
C GLY A 16 2.30 4.55 -1.58
N ILE A 17 1.69 5.17 -2.59
CA ILE A 17 2.35 5.52 -3.86
C ILE A 17 3.53 6.46 -3.61
N GLU A 18 3.36 7.52 -2.83
CA GLU A 18 4.44 8.44 -2.47
C GLU A 18 5.59 7.70 -1.79
N GLY A 19 5.29 6.80 -0.84
CA GLY A 19 6.28 5.94 -0.20
C GLY A 19 6.96 4.97 -1.18
N GLY A 20 6.19 4.38 -2.10
CA GLY A 20 6.69 3.52 -3.16
C GLY A 20 7.64 4.23 -4.10
N VAL A 21 7.27 5.42 -4.57
CA VAL A 21 8.12 6.29 -5.41
C VAL A 21 9.39 6.69 -4.67
N ALA A 22 9.29 7.08 -3.39
CA ALA A 22 10.43 7.47 -2.57
C ALA A 22 11.41 6.31 -2.29
N SER A 23 10.98 5.07 -2.42
CA SER A 23 11.82 3.88 -2.25
C SER A 23 12.62 3.49 -3.50
N LEU A 24 12.35 4.14 -4.63
CA LEU A 24 13.06 3.94 -5.89
C LEU A 24 14.20 4.98 -6.04
N PRO A 25 15.23 4.69 -6.88
CA PRO A 25 16.21 5.70 -7.26
C PRO A 25 15.55 6.94 -7.86
N ASP A 26 16.10 8.13 -7.64
CA ASP A 26 15.55 9.38 -8.21
C ASP A 26 15.44 9.34 -9.74
N SER A 27 16.38 8.68 -10.40
CA SER A 27 16.39 8.42 -11.85
C SER A 27 15.25 7.55 -12.34
N ALA A 28 14.55 6.86 -11.44
CA ALA A 28 13.40 6.01 -11.77
C ALA A 28 12.08 6.78 -11.92
N ARG A 29 11.99 8.02 -11.41
CA ARG A 29 10.76 8.82 -11.45
C ARG A 29 10.16 9.05 -12.84
N PRO A 30 10.94 9.29 -13.90
CA PRO A 30 10.41 9.47 -15.25
C PRO A 30 9.66 8.24 -15.80
N PHE A 31 9.93 7.05 -15.25
CA PHE A 31 9.32 5.81 -15.71
C PHE A 31 7.96 5.52 -15.06
N ILE A 32 7.56 6.31 -14.07
CA ILE A 32 6.25 6.15 -13.41
C ILE A 32 5.17 6.69 -14.34
N LYS A 33 4.30 5.80 -14.80
CA LYS A 33 3.19 6.13 -15.69
C LYS A 33 1.98 6.60 -14.86
N PHE A 34 1.96 7.87 -14.52
CA PHE A 34 0.95 8.45 -13.61
C PHE A 34 -0.49 8.26 -14.10
N ASP A 35 -0.75 8.32 -15.41
CA ASP A 35 -2.11 8.10 -15.96
C ASP A 35 -2.57 6.65 -15.74
N GLU A 36 -1.70 5.68 -15.99
CA GLU A 36 -1.97 4.26 -15.74
C GLU A 36 -2.15 4.01 -14.24
N LEU A 37 -1.28 4.57 -13.42
CA LEU A 37 -1.34 4.50 -11.97
C LEU A 37 -2.67 5.03 -11.43
N HIS A 38 -3.10 6.21 -11.90
CA HIS A 38 -4.37 6.80 -11.50
C HIS A 38 -5.56 5.91 -11.84
N ALA A 39 -5.59 5.33 -13.04
CA ALA A 39 -6.65 4.40 -13.46
C ALA A 39 -6.71 3.16 -12.54
N LYS A 40 -5.56 2.53 -12.24
CA LYS A 40 -5.46 1.37 -11.33
C LYS A 40 -5.92 1.70 -9.91
N VAL A 41 -5.58 2.89 -9.38
CA VAL A 41 -6.01 3.35 -8.06
C VAL A 41 -7.53 3.48 -7.99
N LEU A 42 -8.15 4.08 -8.99
CA LEU A 42 -9.60 4.25 -9.04
C LEU A 42 -10.33 2.90 -9.14
N GLU A 43 -9.83 1.99 -9.98
CA GLU A 43 -10.38 0.64 -10.13
C GLU A 43 -10.31 -0.13 -8.80
N PHE A 44 -9.16 -0.14 -8.16
CA PHE A 44 -8.99 -0.78 -6.86
C PHE A 44 -9.91 -0.17 -5.81
N ALA A 45 -9.92 1.17 -5.68
CA ALA A 45 -10.74 1.87 -4.70
C ALA A 45 -12.23 1.60 -4.87
N ALA A 46 -12.72 1.48 -6.10
CA ALA A 46 -14.11 1.16 -6.39
C ALA A 46 -14.51 -0.25 -5.92
N SER A 47 -13.57 -1.19 -5.91
CA SER A 47 -13.79 -2.58 -5.49
C SER A 47 -13.54 -2.84 -4.01
N TYR A 48 -12.80 -1.99 -3.32
CA TYR A 48 -12.35 -2.22 -1.94
C TYR A 48 -13.51 -2.22 -0.94
N ARG A 49 -13.56 -3.23 -0.06
CA ARG A 49 -14.68 -3.47 0.86
C ARG A 49 -14.30 -3.54 2.34
N PHE A 50 -13.07 -3.17 2.72
CA PHE A 50 -12.58 -3.31 4.10
C PHE A 50 -12.77 -4.74 4.62
N GLU A 51 -12.30 -5.71 3.86
CA GLU A 51 -12.56 -7.15 4.09
C GLU A 51 -12.01 -7.67 5.42
N TRP A 52 -10.99 -7.01 5.96
CA TRP A 52 -10.39 -7.36 7.24
C TRP A 52 -11.25 -6.95 8.45
N ILE A 53 -12.23 -6.06 8.26
CA ILE A 53 -13.15 -5.64 9.31
C ILE A 53 -14.36 -6.57 9.33
N LYS A 54 -14.33 -7.59 10.17
CA LYS A 54 -15.42 -8.56 10.31
C LYS A 54 -16.52 -8.08 11.25
N GLY A 55 -17.76 -8.53 11.03
CA GLY A 55 -18.88 -8.33 11.97
C GLY A 55 -19.30 -6.87 12.16
N ILE A 56 -19.26 -6.06 11.12
CA ILE A 56 -19.77 -4.68 11.13
C ILE A 56 -20.96 -4.49 10.19
N THR A 57 -21.83 -3.56 10.56
CA THR A 57 -22.95 -3.12 9.70
C THR A 57 -22.46 -2.13 8.65
N ASP A 58 -23.27 -1.89 7.61
CA ASP A 58 -22.95 -0.88 6.60
C ASP A 58 -22.88 0.55 7.20
N THR A 59 -23.66 0.80 8.25
CA THR A 59 -23.58 2.07 8.98
C THR A 59 -22.24 2.24 9.66
N THR A 60 -21.77 1.21 10.37
CA THR A 60 -20.45 1.22 11.03
C THR A 60 -19.33 1.31 9.98
N ARG A 61 -19.46 0.59 8.85
CA ARG A 61 -18.49 0.69 7.74
C ARG A 61 -18.35 2.13 7.23
N ARG A 62 -19.48 2.83 7.03
CA ARG A 62 -19.48 4.25 6.63
C ARG A 62 -18.82 5.16 7.66
N GLN A 63 -19.01 4.89 8.96
CA GLN A 63 -18.35 5.65 10.03
C GLN A 63 -16.83 5.43 10.04
N VAL A 64 -16.37 4.19 9.89
CA VAL A 64 -14.93 3.88 9.73
C VAL A 64 -14.36 4.64 8.55
N THR A 65 -15.04 4.57 7.41
CA THR A 65 -14.64 5.28 6.20
C THR A 65 -14.43 6.77 6.46
N LYS A 66 -15.42 7.45 7.07
CA LYS A 66 -15.32 8.87 7.40
C LYS A 66 -14.16 9.18 8.35
N ALA A 67 -13.96 8.33 9.37
CA ALA A 67 -12.87 8.48 10.33
C ALA A 67 -11.51 8.41 9.65
N VAL A 68 -11.30 7.43 8.79
CA VAL A 68 -10.05 7.25 8.05
C VAL A 68 -9.82 8.40 7.07
N VAL A 69 -10.87 8.90 6.35
CA VAL A 69 -10.78 10.11 5.50
C VAL A 69 -10.28 11.31 6.28
N SER A 70 -10.95 11.60 7.39
CA SER A 70 -10.62 12.77 8.20
C SER A 70 -9.19 12.68 8.73
N TRP A 71 -8.77 11.49 9.13
CA TRP A 71 -7.43 11.24 9.62
C TRP A 71 -6.36 11.52 8.56
N ILE A 72 -6.53 11.00 7.35
CA ILE A 72 -5.56 11.20 6.25
C ILE A 72 -5.46 12.68 5.89
N ARG A 73 -6.60 13.35 5.73
CA ARG A 73 -6.63 14.79 5.40
C ARG A 73 -5.97 15.66 6.47
N SER A 74 -5.99 15.21 7.72
CA SER A 74 -5.36 15.94 8.83
C SER A 74 -3.85 15.74 8.91
N GLY A 75 -3.27 14.73 8.25
CA GLY A 75 -1.86 14.34 8.39
C GLY A 75 -1.50 13.92 9.81
N SER A 76 -2.49 13.53 10.62
CA SER A 76 -2.31 13.18 12.02
C SER A 76 -1.64 11.82 12.21
N PRO A 77 -0.99 11.54 13.34
CA PRO A 77 -0.41 10.22 13.62
C PRO A 77 -1.50 9.14 13.71
N LEU A 78 -1.11 7.87 13.52
CA LEU A 78 -2.03 6.72 13.52
C LEU A 78 -2.86 6.62 14.83
N SER A 79 -2.30 7.02 15.97
CA SER A 79 -2.99 7.08 17.26
C SER A 79 -4.24 7.96 17.24
N SER A 80 -4.29 8.98 16.40
CA SER A 80 -5.49 9.81 16.23
C SER A 80 -6.61 9.04 15.56
N LEU A 81 -6.30 8.18 14.58
CA LEU A 81 -7.30 7.29 13.96
C LEU A 81 -7.82 6.27 14.99
N GLU A 82 -6.93 5.67 15.77
CA GLU A 82 -7.33 4.76 16.86
C GLU A 82 -8.32 5.43 17.81
N THR A 83 -8.04 6.68 18.22
CA THR A 83 -8.92 7.47 19.10
C THR A 83 -10.30 7.68 18.49
N VAL A 84 -10.40 8.02 17.21
CA VAL A 84 -11.68 8.24 16.53
C VAL A 84 -12.48 6.93 16.36
N LEU A 85 -11.81 5.80 16.19
CA LEU A 85 -12.46 4.50 16.05
C LEU A 85 -12.86 3.88 17.39
N THR A 86 -12.26 4.31 18.50
CA THR A 86 -12.50 3.77 19.84
C THR A 86 -13.98 3.78 20.27
N PRO A 87 -14.78 4.84 20.03
CA PRO A 87 -16.20 4.84 20.39
C PRO A 87 -17.04 3.81 19.61
N LEU A 88 -16.56 3.38 18.44
CA LEU A 88 -17.28 2.42 17.59
C LEU A 88 -16.95 0.96 17.93
N PHE A 89 -15.75 0.69 18.42
CA PHE A 89 -15.21 -0.67 18.52
C PHE A 89 -14.60 -1.01 19.88
N GLY A 90 -14.39 -0.03 20.75
CA GLY A 90 -13.49 -0.13 21.90
C GLY A 90 -12.02 -0.01 21.47
N GLU A 91 -11.15 0.34 22.40
CA GLU A 91 -9.75 0.72 22.16
C GLU A 91 -8.95 -0.35 21.41
N GLU A 92 -8.96 -1.58 21.91
CA GLU A 92 -8.17 -2.67 21.36
C GLU A 92 -8.58 -3.02 19.92
N ARG A 93 -9.88 -3.04 19.63
CA ARG A 93 -10.37 -3.33 18.28
C ARG A 93 -10.14 -2.17 17.32
N ALA A 94 -10.29 -0.92 17.80
CA ALA A 94 -10.01 0.28 17.01
C ALA A 94 -8.55 0.30 16.53
N ARG A 95 -7.60 0.01 17.45
CA ARG A 95 -6.19 -0.09 17.12
C ARG A 95 -5.90 -1.16 16.06
N ARG A 96 -6.47 -2.36 16.24
CA ARG A 96 -6.30 -3.46 15.27
C ARG A 96 -6.81 -3.10 13.88
N ILE A 97 -7.98 -2.45 13.80
CA ILE A 97 -8.54 -2.00 12.52
C ILE A 97 -7.62 -0.97 11.88
N ALA A 98 -7.22 0.07 12.62
CA ALA A 98 -6.38 1.13 12.10
C ALA A 98 -5.07 0.58 11.52
N VAL A 99 -4.33 -0.21 12.27
CA VAL A 99 -3.07 -0.81 11.81
C VAL A 99 -3.29 -1.70 10.59
N THR A 100 -4.30 -2.56 10.61
CA THR A 100 -4.51 -3.56 9.54
C THR A 100 -4.88 -2.90 8.22
N GLU A 101 -5.85 -1.98 8.23
CA GLU A 101 -6.34 -1.33 7.01
C GLU A 101 -5.30 -0.37 6.42
N VAL A 102 -4.60 0.39 7.26
CA VAL A 102 -3.53 1.28 6.79
C VAL A 102 -2.37 0.47 6.19
N THR A 103 -1.93 -0.60 6.87
CA THR A 103 -0.88 -1.50 6.33
C THR A 103 -1.27 -2.05 4.97
N ARG A 104 -2.52 -2.51 4.82
CA ARG A 104 -3.02 -3.08 3.56
C ARG A 104 -3.02 -2.07 2.43
N LEU A 105 -3.64 -0.93 2.64
CA LEU A 105 -3.80 0.09 1.60
C LEU A 105 -2.46 0.74 1.23
N PHE A 106 -1.57 0.92 2.22
CA PHE A 106 -0.23 1.44 1.97
C PHE A 106 0.60 0.47 1.11
N ALA A 107 0.56 -0.84 1.43
CA ALA A 107 1.25 -1.85 0.64
C ALA A 107 0.73 -1.91 -0.81
N ILE A 108 -0.58 -1.78 -1.00
CA ILE A 108 -1.19 -1.72 -2.33
C ILE A 108 -0.70 -0.49 -3.10
N GLY A 109 -0.66 0.68 -2.46
CA GLY A 109 -0.13 1.90 -3.07
C GLY A 109 1.31 1.74 -3.53
N ASN A 110 2.17 1.18 -2.69
CA ASN A 110 3.56 0.86 -3.07
C ASN A 110 3.62 -0.04 -4.31
N GLN A 111 2.88 -1.16 -4.30
CA GLN A 111 2.88 -2.09 -5.43
C GLN A 111 2.40 -1.43 -6.72
N LEU A 112 1.30 -0.67 -6.67
CA LEU A 112 0.77 0.02 -7.85
C LEU A 112 1.78 0.98 -8.46
N ALA A 113 2.54 1.73 -7.62
CA ALA A 113 3.59 2.60 -8.09
C ALA A 113 4.69 1.83 -8.82
N TRP A 114 5.18 0.74 -8.22
CA TRP A 114 6.27 -0.05 -8.80
C TRP A 114 5.85 -0.81 -10.05
N GLU A 115 4.61 -1.30 -10.12
CA GLU A 115 4.07 -2.04 -11.25
C GLU A 115 4.10 -1.22 -12.55
N THR A 116 3.96 0.11 -12.46
CA THR A 116 3.98 0.98 -13.64
C THR A 116 5.38 1.27 -14.17
N THR A 117 6.43 0.93 -13.43
CA THR A 117 7.81 1.28 -13.81
C THR A 117 8.40 0.39 -14.90
N GLY A 118 7.96 -0.87 -14.98
CA GLY A 118 8.45 -1.85 -15.94
C GLY A 118 9.75 -2.56 -15.54
N PHE A 119 10.48 -2.08 -14.51
CA PHE A 119 11.73 -2.68 -14.01
C PHE A 119 11.64 -3.23 -12.59
N VAL A 120 10.47 -3.16 -11.95
CA VAL A 120 10.19 -3.86 -10.70
C VAL A 120 9.26 -5.03 -11.02
N ASN A 121 9.77 -6.25 -11.00
CA ASN A 121 9.00 -7.46 -11.32
C ASN A 121 8.71 -8.33 -10.08
N LYS A 122 9.33 -8.02 -8.95
CA LYS A 122 9.10 -8.67 -7.66
C LYS A 122 9.36 -7.72 -6.50
N MET A 123 8.77 -8.06 -5.37
CA MET A 123 8.90 -7.35 -4.11
C MET A 123 9.47 -8.30 -3.04
N LYS A 124 10.03 -7.74 -2.00
CA LYS A 124 10.53 -8.47 -0.85
C LYS A 124 9.67 -8.18 0.36
N TRP A 125 9.18 -9.22 1.03
CA TRP A 125 8.48 -9.08 2.31
C TRP A 125 9.44 -8.70 3.41
N MET A 126 9.09 -7.72 4.22
CA MET A 126 9.91 -7.22 5.31
C MET A 126 9.14 -7.23 6.62
N THR A 127 9.82 -7.63 7.69
CA THR A 127 9.30 -7.54 9.06
C THR A 127 10.08 -6.50 9.86
N ALA A 128 9.53 -6.07 11.01
CA ALA A 128 10.22 -5.14 11.90
C ALA A 128 11.51 -5.71 12.52
N ARG A 129 11.74 -7.03 12.44
CA ARG A 129 12.91 -7.74 12.96
C ARG A 129 13.17 -7.51 14.44
N ASP A 130 12.11 -7.21 15.19
CA ASP A 130 12.10 -7.05 16.63
C ASP A 130 11.50 -8.30 17.32
N GLU A 131 11.50 -8.33 18.66
CA GLU A 131 10.93 -9.40 19.45
C GLU A 131 9.40 -9.53 19.35
N LEU A 132 8.74 -8.52 18.75
CA LEU A 132 7.29 -8.49 18.55
C LEU A 132 6.87 -9.09 17.21
N VAL A 133 7.83 -9.56 16.39
CA VAL A 133 7.50 -10.27 15.14
C VAL A 133 6.88 -11.63 15.46
N CYS A 134 5.63 -11.79 15.03
CA CYS A 134 4.86 -12.98 15.34
C CYS A 134 5.33 -14.22 14.54
N PRO A 135 4.97 -15.46 15.00
CA PRO A 135 5.34 -16.69 14.31
C PRO A 135 4.81 -16.80 12.86
N ILE A 136 3.73 -16.10 12.53
CA ILE A 136 3.18 -16.07 11.15
C ILE A 136 4.07 -15.23 10.23
N CYS A 137 4.52 -14.06 10.69
CA CYS A 137 5.31 -13.13 9.87
C CYS A 137 6.79 -13.51 9.80
N LYS A 138 7.33 -14.13 10.86
CA LYS A 138 8.75 -14.49 10.95
C LYS A 138 9.28 -15.26 9.73
N PRO A 139 8.60 -16.33 9.24
CA PRO A 139 9.05 -17.08 8.06
C PRO A 139 8.87 -16.30 6.74
N LEU A 140 8.09 -15.21 6.72
CA LEU A 140 7.90 -14.39 5.53
C LEU A 140 9.03 -13.39 5.32
N ASP A 141 9.79 -13.05 6.38
CA ASP A 141 10.87 -12.05 6.28
C ASP A 141 11.88 -12.44 5.20
N GLY A 142 12.09 -11.55 4.26
CA GLY A 142 13.00 -11.75 3.14
C GLY A 142 12.46 -12.58 1.99
N THR A 143 11.25 -13.12 2.06
CA THR A 143 10.63 -13.84 0.94
C THR A 143 10.25 -12.91 -0.20
N PHE A 144 10.22 -13.45 -1.41
CA PHE A 144 9.85 -12.67 -2.61
C PHE A 144 8.38 -12.87 -2.97
N ILE A 145 7.77 -11.78 -3.42
CA ILE A 145 6.39 -11.71 -3.94
C ILE A 145 6.48 -11.17 -5.37
N GLY A 146 5.76 -11.79 -6.31
CA GLY A 146 5.65 -11.27 -7.69
C GLY A 146 4.89 -9.94 -7.72
N ILE A 147 5.29 -9.04 -8.60
CA ILE A 147 4.52 -7.81 -8.83
C ILE A 147 3.15 -8.19 -9.37
N GLY A 148 2.09 -7.49 -8.92
CA GLY A 148 0.70 -7.78 -9.27
C GLY A 148 0.00 -8.80 -8.34
N ASP A 149 0.73 -9.55 -7.49
CA ASP A 149 0.12 -10.48 -6.54
C ASP A 149 -0.38 -9.74 -5.28
N ILE A 150 -1.53 -9.12 -5.45
CA ILE A 150 -2.19 -8.32 -4.39
C ILE A 150 -2.56 -9.14 -3.15
N ASN A 151 -2.78 -10.46 -3.32
CA ASN A 151 -3.19 -11.34 -2.22
C ASN A 151 -2.03 -11.75 -1.33
N ALA A 152 -0.80 -11.70 -1.85
CA ALA A 152 0.40 -11.98 -1.10
C ALA A 152 0.95 -10.76 -0.33
N LEU A 153 0.34 -9.57 -0.46
CA LEU A 153 0.77 -8.36 0.23
C LEU A 153 0.45 -8.39 1.73
N PRO A 154 1.25 -7.66 2.58
CA PRO A 154 0.83 -7.41 3.94
C PRO A 154 -0.53 -6.67 3.98
N PRO A 155 -1.34 -6.93 5.02
CA PRO A 155 -1.05 -7.70 6.21
C PRO A 155 -1.28 -9.21 6.04
N ALA A 156 -0.47 -10.07 6.67
CA ALA A 156 -0.71 -11.51 6.74
C ALA A 156 -1.77 -11.88 7.78
N HIS A 157 -2.02 -11.01 8.73
CA HIS A 157 -2.98 -11.17 9.83
C HIS A 157 -3.39 -9.81 10.40
N VAL A 158 -4.44 -9.79 11.21
CA VAL A 158 -4.86 -8.57 11.93
C VAL A 158 -3.74 -8.01 12.81
N ASN A 159 -3.52 -6.70 12.77
CA ASN A 159 -2.45 -5.99 13.50
C ASN A 159 -1.03 -6.36 13.02
N CYS A 160 -0.88 -6.69 11.74
CA CYS A 160 0.42 -6.94 11.12
C CYS A 160 1.19 -5.63 10.90
N ARG A 161 2.51 -5.64 11.18
CA ARG A 161 3.41 -4.48 11.03
C ARG A 161 4.45 -4.69 9.91
N CYS A 162 4.21 -5.65 9.03
CA CYS A 162 5.08 -5.93 7.90
C CYS A 162 4.88 -4.91 6.77
N TRP A 163 5.90 -4.80 5.92
CA TRP A 163 5.85 -3.97 4.72
C TRP A 163 6.51 -4.71 3.56
N ILE A 164 6.56 -4.08 2.40
CA ILE A 164 7.23 -4.60 1.21
C ILE A 164 8.29 -3.62 0.73
N GLN A 165 9.33 -4.15 0.08
CA GLN A 165 10.37 -3.38 -0.62
C GLN A 165 10.42 -3.78 -2.09
N PRO A 166 10.68 -2.85 -3.02
CA PRO A 166 10.87 -3.18 -4.42
C PRO A 166 12.18 -3.93 -4.61
N VAL A 167 12.21 -4.84 -5.56
CA VAL A 167 13.44 -5.42 -6.09
C VAL A 167 13.60 -4.94 -7.51
N VAL A 168 14.51 -3.99 -7.68
CA VAL A 168 14.82 -3.40 -8.98
C VAL A 168 15.57 -4.43 -9.83
N ASP A 169 15.09 -4.65 -11.04
CA ASP A 169 15.81 -5.35 -12.08
C ASP A 169 16.78 -4.34 -12.73
N GLU A 170 18.05 -4.41 -12.33
CA GLU A 170 19.06 -3.43 -12.75
C GLU A 170 19.29 -3.46 -14.27
N GLN A 171 19.16 -4.63 -14.91
CA GLN A 171 19.31 -4.73 -16.36
C GLN A 171 18.12 -4.06 -17.06
N ALA A 172 16.89 -4.40 -16.66
CA ALA A 172 15.69 -3.77 -17.23
C ALA A 172 15.67 -2.25 -17.00
N PHE A 173 16.17 -1.79 -15.84
CA PHE A 173 16.29 -0.38 -15.55
C PHE A 173 17.32 0.32 -16.42
N SER A 174 18.50 -0.31 -16.62
CA SER A 174 19.55 0.21 -17.51
C SER A 174 19.06 0.30 -18.96
N ASP A 175 18.40 -0.75 -19.46
CA ASP A 175 17.89 -0.79 -20.83
C ASP A 175 16.87 0.33 -21.08
N LEU A 176 15.99 0.60 -20.09
CA LEU A 176 15.02 1.69 -20.17
C LEU A 176 15.68 3.09 -20.11
N LEU A 177 16.74 3.24 -19.34
CA LEU A 177 17.53 4.49 -19.30
C LEU A 177 18.21 4.75 -20.64
N ASP A 178 18.82 3.72 -21.23
CA ASP A 178 19.51 3.82 -22.53
C ASP A 178 18.53 4.17 -23.65
N ASP A 179 17.32 3.63 -23.61
CA ASP A 179 16.25 3.95 -24.59
C ASP A 179 15.82 5.43 -24.49
N ILE A 180 15.61 5.95 -23.27
CA ILE A 180 15.26 7.38 -23.05
C ILE A 180 16.39 8.32 -23.47
N LEU A 181 17.64 7.94 -23.19
CA LEU A 181 18.81 8.76 -23.51
C LEU A 181 19.24 8.64 -24.98
N GLY A 182 18.58 7.77 -25.75
CA GLY A 182 18.92 7.52 -27.16
C GLY A 182 20.28 6.81 -27.33
N LEU A 183 20.77 6.13 -26.28
CA LEU A 183 22.05 5.40 -26.30
C LEU A 183 21.91 3.96 -26.82
N GLY A 184 20.68 3.47 -26.97
CA GLY A 184 20.33 2.08 -27.31
C GLY A 184 20.32 1.69 -28.78
N ALA A 185 20.91 2.45 -29.69
CA ALA A 185 20.93 2.12 -31.12
C ALA A 185 22.24 2.50 -31.80
N THR A 186 23.28 1.71 -31.58
CA THR A 186 24.39 1.58 -32.53
C THR A 186 24.70 0.10 -32.73
N GLN A 187 24.03 -0.53 -33.67
CA GLN A 187 24.52 -1.68 -34.40
C GLN A 187 24.62 -1.30 -35.88
#